data_31a134859ea1a45c488ffa29d201556c
#
_entry.id   31a134859ea1a45c488ffa29d201556c
#
_cell.length_a   1.000
_cell.length_b   1.000
_cell.length_c   1.000
_cell.angle_alpha   90.00
_cell.angle_beta   90.00
_cell.angle_gamma   90.00
#
_symmetry.space_group_name_H-M   'P 1'
#
loop_
_entity.id
_entity.type
_entity.pdbx_description
1 polymer ?
#
loop_
_entity_poly.entity_id
_entity_poly.type
_entity_poly.pdbx_seq_one_letter_code
_entity_poly.pdbx_strand_id
1 'polypeptide(L)'
;MYLNPAWRQNFPSKPGVYLMKDAVGEVIYVGKAKVLRDRLASYYNQPLGYTRKMDGLLQSVQQIETRVLGSELEALLVESRLIKELQPRYNVQLRNYELYPFIKLDIQHPYPRFYASRDVSADGARYFGPFRSTRIVNATLELIQKVFPIRTCTRSLPPAAKPSDPCLRYHLKRCPGPCRGELSDEAAEAYNAAIAEACAFLGGERADLIDRLKREMFEAAARQDFERAARLRDALKDADQVLLGQRLVTGAVEANNLLIVYPSAEPCNVEIFLIRHGRLLAQRRVDQEETLIRDELRELVGEAAALGTPPARVGRAEVDQINIIARWISHHSEDDARAFFRLPRELDNPDEVESFVAQVTDTVLTSLAADSMDESSDVADNDLAADDLTDGRDLTDA
;
A
#
# COMPACT_ATOMS: atom_id res chain seq x y z
N MET A 1 12.90 14.24 -32.81
CA MET A 1 11.63 14.58 -33.48
C MET A 1 10.65 14.87 -32.36
N TYR A 2 10.08 16.07 -32.26
CA TYR A 2 9.12 16.37 -31.22
C TYR A 2 7.83 15.60 -31.49
N LEU A 3 7.17 15.11 -30.43
CA LEU A 3 5.89 14.48 -30.54
C LEU A 3 4.93 15.43 -31.27
N ASN A 4 4.29 14.97 -32.35
CA ASN A 4 3.41 15.81 -33.18
C ASN A 4 2.10 16.08 -32.42
N PRO A 5 1.69 17.34 -32.17
CA PRO A 5 0.43 17.66 -31.52
C PRO A 5 -0.81 17.03 -32.16
N ALA A 6 -0.77 16.76 -33.47
CA ALA A 6 -1.83 16.07 -34.18
C ALA A 6 -2.09 14.63 -33.68
N TRP A 7 -1.14 14.01 -33.00
CA TRP A 7 -1.31 12.67 -32.42
C TRP A 7 -2.27 12.65 -31.23
N ARG A 8 -2.51 13.81 -30.58
CA ARG A 8 -3.42 13.91 -29.44
C ARG A 8 -4.79 13.29 -29.74
N GLN A 9 -5.32 13.51 -30.93
CA GLN A 9 -6.64 13.03 -31.34
C GLN A 9 -6.71 11.50 -31.48
N ASN A 10 -5.55 10.84 -31.65
CA ASN A 10 -5.45 9.40 -31.82
C ASN A 10 -5.39 8.63 -30.51
N PHE A 11 -5.25 9.31 -29.36
CA PHE A 11 -5.18 8.65 -28.07
C PHE A 11 -6.56 8.57 -27.39
N PRO A 12 -6.90 7.41 -26.80
CA PRO A 12 -8.18 7.21 -26.13
C PRO A 12 -8.30 8.06 -24.86
N SER A 13 -9.54 8.53 -24.59
CA SER A 13 -9.89 9.22 -23.33
C SER A 13 -10.31 8.22 -22.26
N LYS A 14 -9.54 7.15 -22.10
CA LYS A 14 -9.78 6.04 -21.15
C LYS A 14 -8.53 5.82 -20.29
N PRO A 15 -8.65 5.19 -19.12
CA PRO A 15 -7.49 4.80 -18.33
C PRO A 15 -6.64 3.76 -19.06
N GLY A 16 -5.36 3.71 -18.71
CA GLY A 16 -4.47 2.74 -19.31
C GLY A 16 -2.99 3.03 -19.09
N VAL A 17 -2.17 2.26 -19.79
CA VAL A 17 -0.73 2.41 -19.84
C VAL A 17 -0.26 2.80 -21.23
N TYR A 18 0.87 3.48 -21.28
CA TYR A 18 1.54 3.84 -22.53
C TYR A 18 3.02 3.46 -22.49
N LEU A 19 3.51 2.96 -23.60
CA LEU A 19 4.89 2.54 -23.80
C LEU A 19 5.51 3.47 -24.85
N MET A 20 6.56 4.17 -24.45
CA MET A 20 7.35 5.00 -25.37
C MET A 20 8.54 4.20 -25.89
N LYS A 21 8.66 4.11 -27.19
CA LYS A 21 9.68 3.34 -27.90
C LYS A 21 10.65 4.26 -28.65
N ASP A 22 11.89 3.86 -28.74
CA ASP A 22 12.91 4.53 -29.54
C ASP A 22 12.90 4.10 -31.02
N ALA A 23 13.90 4.55 -31.78
CA ALA A 23 14.02 4.29 -33.21
C ALA A 23 14.24 2.81 -33.56
N VAL A 24 14.73 2.01 -32.64
CA VAL A 24 14.92 0.56 -32.83
C VAL A 24 13.77 -0.26 -32.29
N GLY A 25 12.74 0.40 -31.74
CA GLY A 25 11.54 -0.24 -31.19
C GLY A 25 11.68 -0.71 -29.74
N GLU A 26 12.80 -0.36 -29.06
CA GLU A 26 13.00 -0.66 -27.65
C GLU A 26 12.11 0.21 -26.78
N VAL A 27 11.46 -0.38 -25.77
CA VAL A 27 10.65 0.36 -24.79
C VAL A 27 11.58 1.10 -23.83
N ILE A 28 11.59 2.43 -23.92
CA ILE A 28 12.45 3.30 -23.13
C ILE A 28 11.76 3.94 -21.94
N TYR A 29 10.43 3.95 -21.93
CA TYR A 29 9.60 4.45 -20.83
C TYR A 29 8.24 3.78 -20.85
N VAL A 30 7.71 3.46 -19.66
CA VAL A 30 6.35 3.02 -19.42
C VAL A 30 5.70 4.01 -18.45
N GLY A 31 4.47 4.39 -18.69
CA GLY A 31 3.70 5.24 -17.78
C GLY A 31 2.23 4.88 -17.76
N LYS A 32 1.54 5.29 -16.72
CA LYS A 32 0.10 5.15 -16.56
C LYS A 32 -0.63 6.47 -16.74
N ALA A 33 -1.93 6.38 -17.02
CA ALA A 33 -2.82 7.52 -17.04
C ALA A 33 -4.24 7.13 -16.58
N LYS A 34 -4.92 8.04 -15.88
CA LYS A 34 -6.37 7.99 -15.67
C LYS A 34 -7.10 8.30 -16.99
N VAL A 35 -6.56 9.25 -17.77
CA VAL A 35 -6.98 9.59 -19.13
C VAL A 35 -5.72 9.64 -20.01
N LEU A 36 -5.56 8.66 -20.90
CA LEU A 36 -4.38 8.53 -21.76
C LEU A 36 -4.16 9.76 -22.64
N ARG A 37 -5.22 10.28 -23.24
CA ARG A 37 -5.17 11.48 -24.11
C ARG A 37 -4.57 12.68 -23.38
N ASP A 38 -5.05 12.98 -22.19
CA ASP A 38 -4.63 14.18 -21.45
C ASP A 38 -3.21 14.02 -20.91
N ARG A 39 -2.89 12.83 -20.44
CA ARG A 39 -1.54 12.52 -19.97
C ARG A 39 -0.52 12.64 -21.08
N LEU A 40 -0.80 12.08 -22.24
CA LEU A 40 0.10 12.17 -23.38
C LEU A 40 0.16 13.60 -23.93
N ALA A 41 -0.97 14.34 -23.92
CA ALA A 41 -0.98 15.75 -24.28
C ALA A 41 -0.09 16.61 -23.37
N SER A 42 0.03 16.27 -22.09
CA SER A 42 0.88 17.03 -21.14
C SER A 42 2.37 17.03 -21.54
N TYR A 43 2.84 16.02 -22.25
CA TYR A 43 4.23 15.97 -22.75
C TYR A 43 4.48 16.95 -23.91
N TYR A 44 3.45 17.33 -24.65
CA TYR A 44 3.59 18.35 -25.73
C TYR A 44 3.61 19.78 -25.19
N ASN A 45 3.00 19.99 -24.03
CA ASN A 45 2.87 21.32 -23.42
C ASN A 45 4.03 21.66 -22.47
N GLN A 46 4.94 20.71 -22.21
CA GLN A 46 6.08 20.96 -21.32
C GLN A 46 7.15 21.75 -22.05
N PRO A 47 7.59 22.89 -21.51
CA PRO A 47 8.71 23.61 -22.06
C PRO A 47 9.99 22.77 -21.95
N LEU A 48 10.82 22.81 -23.00
CA LEU A 48 12.14 22.23 -22.97
C LEU A 48 12.96 22.83 -21.83
N GLY A 49 13.71 21.99 -21.11
CA GLY A 49 14.53 22.42 -19.96
C GLY A 49 13.91 22.19 -18.61
N TYR A 50 12.74 21.53 -18.52
CA TYR A 50 12.13 21.19 -17.23
C TYR A 50 13.00 20.21 -16.41
N THR A 51 13.50 19.15 -17.05
CA THR A 51 14.58 18.32 -16.50
C THR A 51 15.39 17.68 -17.65
N ARG A 52 16.71 17.51 -17.48
CA ARG A 52 17.58 16.82 -18.48
C ARG A 52 17.07 15.43 -18.85
N LYS A 53 16.42 14.74 -17.91
CA LYS A 53 15.89 13.40 -18.10
C LYS A 53 14.65 13.41 -18.98
N MET A 54 13.73 14.36 -18.75
CA MET A 54 12.51 14.50 -19.56
C MET A 54 12.86 14.91 -20.99
N ASP A 55 13.78 15.84 -21.15
CA ASP A 55 14.26 16.27 -22.47
C ASP A 55 14.90 15.11 -23.23
N GLY A 56 15.72 14.30 -22.56
CA GLY A 56 16.32 13.09 -23.14
C GLY A 56 15.29 12.05 -23.54
N LEU A 57 14.24 11.84 -22.74
CA LEU A 57 13.13 10.97 -23.08
C LEU A 57 12.43 11.47 -24.35
N LEU A 58 11.97 12.73 -24.36
CA LEU A 58 11.22 13.31 -25.47
C LEU A 58 12.00 13.35 -26.79
N GLN A 59 13.32 13.52 -26.72
CA GLN A 59 14.20 13.45 -27.91
C GLN A 59 14.39 12.02 -28.44
N SER A 60 14.29 11.02 -27.56
CA SER A 60 14.52 9.61 -27.89
C SER A 60 13.28 8.89 -28.38
N VAL A 61 12.08 9.37 -28.05
CA VAL A 61 10.80 8.73 -28.41
C VAL A 61 10.54 8.87 -29.93
N GLN A 62 10.25 7.73 -30.57
CA GLN A 62 9.83 7.66 -31.98
C GLN A 62 8.40 7.10 -32.10
N GLN A 63 7.96 6.26 -31.16
CA GLN A 63 6.65 5.64 -31.19
C GLN A 63 6.04 5.61 -29.80
N ILE A 64 4.73 5.76 -29.71
CA ILE A 64 3.94 5.56 -28.49
C ILE A 64 2.90 4.48 -28.76
N GLU A 65 2.94 3.42 -27.97
CA GLU A 65 1.92 2.38 -27.93
C GLU A 65 1.04 2.63 -26.69
N THR A 66 -0.27 2.56 -26.84
CA THR A 66 -1.22 2.69 -25.71
C THR A 66 -1.99 1.40 -25.52
N ARG A 67 -2.26 1.03 -24.25
CA ARG A 67 -3.13 -0.07 -23.88
C ARG A 67 -4.21 0.47 -22.95
N VAL A 68 -5.44 0.46 -23.44
CA VAL A 68 -6.62 0.83 -22.65
C VAL A 68 -6.87 -0.25 -21.62
N LEU A 69 -7.19 0.15 -20.40
CA LEU A 69 -7.49 -0.71 -19.26
C LEU A 69 -8.81 -0.27 -18.63
N GLY A 70 -9.40 -1.15 -17.82
CA GLY A 70 -10.73 -0.91 -17.25
C GLY A 70 -10.73 0.14 -16.13
N SER A 71 -9.60 0.34 -15.45
CA SER A 71 -9.52 1.25 -14.32
C SER A 71 -8.12 1.84 -14.09
N GLU A 72 -8.05 2.86 -13.23
CA GLU A 72 -6.77 3.42 -12.78
C GLU A 72 -5.95 2.43 -11.95
N LEU A 73 -6.61 1.63 -11.11
CA LEU A 73 -5.93 0.61 -10.30
C LEU A 73 -5.28 -0.44 -11.20
N GLU A 74 -6.01 -0.93 -12.20
CA GLU A 74 -5.43 -1.83 -13.20
C GLU A 74 -4.22 -1.21 -13.91
N ALA A 75 -4.34 0.06 -14.31
CA ALA A 75 -3.25 0.78 -14.96
C ALA A 75 -2.00 0.88 -14.07
N LEU A 76 -2.16 1.11 -12.77
CA LEU A 76 -1.06 1.11 -11.80
C LEU A 76 -0.36 -0.25 -11.69
N LEU A 77 -1.14 -1.33 -11.61
CA LEU A 77 -0.61 -2.69 -11.49
C LEU A 77 0.10 -3.13 -12.76
N VAL A 78 -0.48 -2.84 -13.93
CA VAL A 78 0.10 -3.16 -15.24
C VAL A 78 1.37 -2.35 -15.49
N GLU A 79 1.40 -1.04 -15.16
CA GLU A 79 2.60 -0.20 -15.24
C GLU A 79 3.74 -0.80 -14.42
N SER A 80 3.50 -1.13 -13.16
CA SER A 80 4.50 -1.73 -12.28
C SER A 80 5.07 -3.03 -12.85
N ARG A 81 4.19 -3.91 -13.36
CA ARG A 81 4.58 -5.18 -13.99
C ARG A 81 5.46 -4.94 -15.22
N LEU A 82 5.00 -4.08 -16.14
CA LEU A 82 5.74 -3.78 -17.37
C LEU A 82 7.09 -3.15 -17.12
N ILE A 83 7.22 -2.26 -16.12
CA ILE A 83 8.50 -1.68 -15.75
C ILE A 83 9.48 -2.73 -15.25
N LYS A 84 9.00 -3.71 -14.47
CA LYS A 84 9.83 -4.83 -13.97
C LYS A 84 10.27 -5.76 -15.08
N GLU A 85 9.36 -6.09 -15.99
CA GLU A 85 9.65 -6.98 -17.12
C GLU A 85 10.60 -6.33 -18.13
N LEU A 86 10.31 -5.09 -18.54
CA LEU A 86 11.01 -4.42 -19.64
C LEU A 86 12.21 -3.59 -19.17
N GLN A 87 12.33 -3.25 -17.89
CA GLN A 87 13.42 -2.46 -17.31
C GLN A 87 13.75 -1.17 -18.10
N PRO A 88 12.77 -0.30 -18.44
CA PRO A 88 12.97 0.81 -19.34
C PRO A 88 13.94 1.84 -18.75
N ARG A 89 14.89 2.35 -19.57
CA ARG A 89 15.98 3.22 -19.10
C ARG A 89 15.53 4.53 -18.44
N TYR A 90 14.33 5.02 -18.74
CA TYR A 90 13.80 6.26 -18.15
C TYR A 90 12.89 6.06 -16.94
N ASN A 91 12.50 4.83 -16.57
CA ASN A 91 11.68 4.53 -15.39
C ASN A 91 12.51 4.37 -14.10
N VAL A 92 13.36 5.33 -13.78
CA VAL A 92 14.35 5.21 -12.68
C VAL A 92 13.70 5.01 -11.30
N GLN A 93 12.49 5.56 -11.07
CA GLN A 93 11.86 5.52 -9.73
C GLN A 93 11.36 4.11 -9.34
N LEU A 94 10.95 3.30 -10.30
CA LEU A 94 10.46 1.94 -10.06
C LEU A 94 11.53 0.85 -10.27
N ARG A 95 12.72 1.22 -10.72
CA ARG A 95 13.88 0.30 -10.76
C ARG A 95 14.42 -0.04 -9.37
N ASN A 96 14.22 0.86 -8.39
CA ASN A 96 14.72 0.70 -7.02
C ASN A 96 13.71 -0.03 -6.11
N TYR A 97 12.84 -0.90 -6.64
CA TYR A 97 11.95 -1.77 -5.85
C TYR A 97 12.72 -2.77 -4.97
N GLU A 98 14.01 -2.91 -5.17
CA GLU A 98 14.91 -3.76 -4.37
C GLU A 98 15.09 -3.28 -2.91
N LEU A 99 14.50 -2.14 -2.53
CA LEU A 99 14.90 -1.42 -1.32
C LEU A 99 13.83 -1.28 -0.24
N TYR A 100 12.73 -2.04 -0.31
CA TYR A 100 11.81 -2.05 0.83
C TYR A 100 12.44 -2.76 2.02
N PRO A 101 12.70 -2.04 3.12
CA PRO A 101 13.31 -2.63 4.29
C PRO A 101 12.26 -3.41 5.10
N PHE A 102 12.76 -4.42 5.80
CA PHE A 102 12.02 -5.26 6.74
C PHE A 102 12.64 -5.14 8.13
N ILE A 103 11.87 -5.48 9.15
CA ILE A 103 12.40 -5.79 10.48
C ILE A 103 12.49 -7.30 10.58
N LYS A 104 13.69 -7.80 10.85
CA LYS A 104 13.97 -9.22 11.01
C LYS A 104 14.15 -9.54 12.49
N LEU A 105 13.59 -10.68 12.90
CA LEU A 105 13.78 -11.31 14.20
C LEU A 105 14.32 -12.71 14.01
N ASP A 106 15.54 -12.97 14.48
CA ASP A 106 16.15 -14.30 14.47
C ASP A 106 15.65 -15.13 15.65
N ILE A 107 14.52 -15.84 15.42
CA ILE A 107 13.86 -16.65 16.45
C ILE A 107 14.61 -17.94 16.81
N GLN A 108 15.64 -18.33 16.05
CA GLN A 108 16.45 -19.49 16.36
C GLN A 108 17.50 -19.22 17.43
N HIS A 109 17.76 -17.93 17.70
CA HIS A 109 18.69 -17.53 18.75
C HIS A 109 17.98 -17.56 20.13
N PRO A 110 18.58 -18.12 21.20
CA PRO A 110 17.98 -18.16 22.54
C PRO A 110 17.54 -16.79 23.06
N TYR A 111 18.26 -15.74 22.66
CA TYR A 111 17.92 -14.34 22.97
C TYR A 111 17.78 -13.57 21.64
N PRO A 112 16.64 -13.64 20.95
CA PRO A 112 16.43 -13.00 19.66
C PRO A 112 16.50 -11.47 19.75
N ARG A 113 16.79 -10.81 18.65
CA ARG A 113 16.80 -9.34 18.55
C ARG A 113 16.17 -8.87 17.25
N PHE A 114 15.59 -7.69 17.27
CA PHE A 114 15.08 -7.04 16.07
C PHE A 114 16.16 -6.20 15.38
N TYR A 115 16.21 -6.26 14.05
CA TYR A 115 17.11 -5.44 13.23
C TYR A 115 16.58 -5.24 11.82
N ALA A 116 17.06 -4.19 11.15
CA ALA A 116 16.68 -3.91 9.77
C ALA A 116 17.29 -4.94 8.81
N SER A 117 16.49 -5.40 7.85
CA SER A 117 16.93 -6.24 6.73
C SER A 117 16.36 -5.71 5.43
N ARG A 118 17.12 -5.84 4.34
CA ARG A 118 16.64 -5.56 2.98
C ARG A 118 16.24 -6.82 2.25
N ASP A 119 16.67 -7.95 2.76
CA ASP A 119 16.44 -9.26 2.16
C ASP A 119 15.58 -10.13 3.05
N VAL A 120 14.64 -10.81 2.45
CA VAL A 120 13.85 -11.87 3.08
C VAL A 120 14.40 -13.20 2.60
N SER A 121 14.96 -13.99 3.53
CA SER A 121 15.56 -15.29 3.22
C SER A 121 14.79 -16.44 3.86
N ALA A 122 14.97 -17.64 3.32
CA ALA A 122 14.40 -18.86 3.87
C ALA A 122 15.24 -19.42 5.05
N ASP A 123 15.59 -18.56 6.02
CA ASP A 123 16.51 -18.87 7.12
C ASP A 123 15.79 -19.17 8.44
N GLY A 124 14.47 -19.35 8.40
CA GLY A 124 13.67 -19.61 9.60
C GLY A 124 13.45 -18.41 10.52
N ALA A 125 13.99 -17.22 10.20
CA ALA A 125 13.72 -16.00 10.92
C ALA A 125 12.33 -15.46 10.64
N ARG A 126 11.81 -14.64 11.56
CA ARG A 126 10.54 -13.94 11.38
C ARG A 126 10.79 -12.55 10.78
N TYR A 127 10.02 -12.19 9.76
CA TYR A 127 10.13 -10.92 9.06
C TYR A 127 8.84 -10.13 9.19
N PHE A 128 8.97 -8.83 9.48
CA PHE A 128 7.88 -7.87 9.57
C PHE A 128 8.08 -6.78 8.51
N GLY A 129 7.04 -6.40 7.84
CA GLY A 129 7.08 -5.44 6.73
C GLY A 129 6.46 -6.04 5.45
N PRO A 130 6.66 -5.44 4.27
CA PRO A 130 7.65 -4.41 3.95
C PRO A 130 7.32 -3.03 4.53
N PHE A 131 8.35 -2.26 4.90
CA PHE A 131 8.20 -0.89 5.33
C PHE A 131 8.48 0.08 4.18
N ARG A 132 7.77 1.20 4.14
CA ARG A 132 7.88 2.19 3.08
C ARG A 132 9.28 2.82 2.96
N SER A 133 10.03 2.90 4.04
CA SER A 133 11.37 3.48 4.04
C SER A 133 12.21 2.99 5.21
N THR A 134 13.54 3.04 5.06
CA THR A 134 14.49 2.75 6.13
C THR A 134 14.31 3.68 7.34
N ARG A 135 13.82 4.91 7.12
CA ARG A 135 13.51 5.85 8.21
C ARG A 135 12.42 5.30 9.13
N ILE A 136 11.35 4.74 8.57
CA ILE A 136 10.25 4.14 9.34
C ILE A 136 10.75 2.90 10.09
N VAL A 137 11.53 2.03 9.44
CA VAL A 137 12.13 0.86 10.11
C VAL A 137 12.99 1.29 11.29
N ASN A 138 13.86 2.28 11.12
CA ASN A 138 14.71 2.76 12.20
C ASN A 138 13.88 3.36 13.35
N ALA A 139 12.88 4.19 13.05
CA ALA A 139 11.98 4.75 14.05
C ALA A 139 11.21 3.63 14.81
N THR A 140 10.75 2.61 14.10
CA THR A 140 10.08 1.44 14.71
C THR A 140 11.03 0.65 15.60
N LEU A 141 12.27 0.41 15.17
CA LEU A 141 13.30 -0.26 15.97
C LEU A 141 13.68 0.56 17.21
N GLU A 142 13.79 1.88 17.08
CA GLU A 142 14.05 2.77 18.22
C GLU A 142 12.90 2.72 19.24
N LEU A 143 11.65 2.75 18.77
CA LEU A 143 10.48 2.59 19.62
C LEU A 143 10.51 1.26 20.39
N ILE A 144 10.71 0.14 19.67
CA ILE A 144 10.82 -1.19 20.28
C ILE A 144 11.93 -1.22 21.33
N GLN A 145 13.09 -0.61 21.05
CA GLN A 145 14.22 -0.54 21.96
C GLN A 145 14.00 0.36 23.19
N LYS A 146 13.11 1.35 23.09
CA LYS A 146 12.73 2.22 24.22
C LYS A 146 11.72 1.54 25.14
N VAL A 147 10.77 0.79 24.56
CA VAL A 147 9.64 0.20 25.25
C VAL A 147 9.99 -1.16 25.86
N PHE A 148 10.71 -2.00 25.13
CA PHE A 148 10.97 -3.38 25.52
C PHE A 148 12.40 -3.57 26.02
N PRO A 149 12.59 -4.26 27.16
CA PRO A 149 13.93 -4.52 27.74
C PRO A 149 14.65 -5.66 27.00
N ILE A 150 14.89 -5.50 25.70
CA ILE A 150 15.50 -6.50 24.83
C ILE A 150 16.90 -6.06 24.37
N ARG A 151 17.74 -7.05 24.00
CA ARG A 151 19.09 -6.77 23.50
C ARG A 151 19.03 -6.19 22.08
N THR A 152 20.01 -5.34 21.79
CA THR A 152 20.22 -4.77 20.45
C THR A 152 21.59 -5.12 19.85
N CYS A 153 22.50 -5.62 20.70
CA CYS A 153 23.87 -5.90 20.29
C CYS A 153 24.00 -7.14 19.39
N THR A 154 25.10 -7.18 18.64
CA THR A 154 25.49 -8.30 17.77
C THR A 154 26.49 -9.24 18.43
N ARG A 155 26.79 -9.05 19.73
CA ARG A 155 27.76 -9.88 20.47
C ARG A 155 27.34 -11.34 20.44
N SER A 156 28.33 -12.22 20.29
CA SER A 156 28.17 -13.65 20.63
C SER A 156 27.87 -13.81 22.09
N LEU A 157 26.95 -14.67 22.46
CA LEU A 157 26.45 -14.87 23.82
C LEU A 157 26.78 -16.28 24.30
N PRO A 158 26.88 -16.47 25.64
CA PRO A 158 26.99 -17.80 26.23
C PRO A 158 25.82 -18.74 25.74
N PRO A 159 26.03 -20.06 25.60
CA PRO A 159 27.30 -20.76 25.87
C PRO A 159 28.34 -20.67 24.74
N ALA A 160 28.00 -20.09 23.57
CA ALA A 160 28.90 -20.02 22.41
C ALA A 160 30.09 -19.05 22.62
N ALA A 161 29.99 -18.14 23.58
CA ALA A 161 31.06 -17.22 23.92
C ALA A 161 31.25 -17.12 25.45
N LYS A 162 32.45 -16.69 25.88
CA LYS A 162 32.68 -16.40 27.28
C LYS A 162 31.83 -15.22 27.77
N PRO A 163 31.36 -15.23 29.03
CA PRO A 163 30.71 -14.08 29.65
C PRO A 163 31.54 -12.80 29.47
N SER A 164 30.88 -11.69 29.20
CA SER A 164 31.52 -10.40 28.96
C SER A 164 30.89 -9.30 29.81
N ASP A 165 31.62 -8.21 30.03
CA ASP A 165 31.10 -7.06 30.74
C ASP A 165 29.86 -6.49 30.06
N PRO A 166 28.83 -6.14 30.86
CA PRO A 166 27.59 -5.61 30.34
C PRO A 166 27.79 -4.19 29.78
N CYS A 167 27.00 -3.87 28.73
CA CYS A 167 26.97 -2.52 28.16
C CYS A 167 26.05 -1.60 28.96
N LEU A 168 26.06 -0.29 28.63
CA LEU A 168 25.23 0.73 29.27
C LEU A 168 23.74 0.35 29.33
N ARG A 169 23.20 -0.35 28.32
CA ARG A 169 21.79 -0.76 28.31
C ARG A 169 21.41 -1.67 29.48
N TYR A 170 22.32 -2.50 29.95
CA TYR A 170 22.10 -3.31 31.14
C TYR A 170 21.97 -2.43 32.40
N HIS A 171 22.89 -1.48 32.59
CA HIS A 171 22.83 -0.55 33.70
C HIS A 171 21.62 0.35 33.70
N LEU A 172 21.11 0.68 32.49
CA LEU A 172 19.87 1.42 32.32
C LEU A 172 18.60 0.54 32.38
N LYS A 173 18.72 -0.74 32.74
CA LYS A 173 17.61 -1.72 32.79
C LYS A 173 16.85 -1.87 31.47
N ARG A 174 17.50 -1.59 30.33
CA ARG A 174 16.96 -1.74 28.98
C ARG A 174 17.34 -3.05 28.29
N CYS A 175 18.08 -3.92 29.00
CA CYS A 175 18.46 -5.24 28.53
C CYS A 175 18.77 -6.07 29.77
N PRO A 176 18.34 -7.33 29.91
CA PRO A 176 18.62 -8.17 31.05
C PRO A 176 20.09 -8.65 31.12
N GLY A 177 20.88 -8.42 30.06
CA GLY A 177 22.31 -8.70 30.04
C GLY A 177 22.68 -10.17 29.80
N PRO A 178 22.12 -10.86 28.78
CA PRO A 178 22.46 -12.26 28.48
C PRO A 178 23.94 -12.45 28.10
N CYS A 179 24.69 -11.37 27.90
CA CYS A 179 26.14 -11.41 27.68
C CYS A 179 26.96 -11.72 28.94
N ARG A 180 26.35 -11.62 30.12
CA ARG A 180 27.03 -11.94 31.41
C ARG A 180 27.00 -13.43 31.75
N GLY A 181 26.12 -14.17 31.13
CA GLY A 181 25.82 -15.57 31.39
C GLY A 181 24.37 -15.89 31.06
N GLU A 182 23.96 -17.11 31.35
CA GLU A 182 22.55 -17.49 31.22
C GLU A 182 21.68 -16.65 32.16
N LEU A 183 20.53 -16.24 31.66
CA LEU A 183 19.53 -15.56 32.47
C LEU A 183 18.86 -16.58 33.40
N SER A 184 18.38 -16.11 34.57
CA SER A 184 17.46 -16.91 35.37
C SER A 184 16.19 -17.24 34.58
N ASP A 185 15.50 -18.31 34.93
CA ASP A 185 14.27 -18.74 34.28
C ASP A 185 13.23 -17.59 34.20
N GLU A 186 13.05 -16.86 35.30
CA GLU A 186 12.16 -15.69 35.37
C GLU A 186 12.57 -14.57 34.41
N ALA A 187 13.89 -14.30 34.31
CA ALA A 187 14.40 -13.26 33.42
C ALA A 187 14.33 -13.70 31.95
N ALA A 188 14.47 -14.99 31.66
CA ALA A 188 14.30 -15.56 30.32
C ALA A 188 12.82 -15.53 29.89
N GLU A 189 11.90 -15.88 30.79
CA GLU A 189 10.47 -15.77 30.55
C GLU A 189 10.04 -14.34 30.28
N ALA A 190 10.50 -13.38 31.08
CA ALA A 190 10.23 -11.96 30.89
C ALA A 190 10.79 -11.45 29.55
N TYR A 191 11.97 -11.94 29.15
CA TYR A 191 12.55 -11.62 27.83
C TYR A 191 11.68 -12.13 26.69
N ASN A 192 11.24 -13.38 26.76
CA ASN A 192 10.40 -14.01 25.74
C ASN A 192 9.01 -13.32 25.66
N ALA A 193 8.44 -12.95 26.80
CA ALA A 193 7.20 -12.17 26.85
C ALA A 193 7.35 -10.80 26.16
N ALA A 194 8.47 -10.10 26.40
CA ALA A 194 8.77 -8.83 25.75
C ALA A 194 8.96 -8.98 24.22
N ILE A 195 9.57 -10.09 23.77
CA ILE A 195 9.67 -10.42 22.34
C ILE A 195 8.30 -10.71 21.74
N ALA A 196 7.46 -11.50 22.42
CA ALA A 196 6.11 -11.82 21.94
C ALA A 196 5.24 -10.56 21.81
N GLU A 197 5.26 -9.67 22.82
CA GLU A 197 4.52 -8.41 22.78
C GLU A 197 5.02 -7.47 21.67
N ALA A 198 6.35 -7.38 21.46
CA ALA A 198 6.91 -6.62 20.34
C ALA A 198 6.50 -7.21 18.98
N CYS A 199 6.39 -8.55 18.87
CA CYS A 199 5.89 -9.21 17.68
C CYS A 199 4.40 -8.90 17.43
N ALA A 200 3.57 -8.93 18.48
CA ALA A 200 2.15 -8.58 18.42
C ALA A 200 1.97 -7.12 17.94
N PHE A 201 2.74 -6.19 18.51
CA PHE A 201 2.78 -4.80 18.07
C PHE A 201 3.16 -4.65 16.59
N LEU A 202 4.19 -5.36 16.11
CA LEU A 202 4.61 -5.36 14.72
C LEU A 202 3.60 -6.05 13.81
N GLY A 203 2.83 -7.02 14.32
CA GLY A 203 1.74 -7.72 13.65
C GLY A 203 0.44 -6.92 13.57
N GLY A 204 0.34 -5.78 14.26
CA GLY A 204 -0.85 -4.92 14.20
C GLY A 204 -1.71 -4.92 15.45
N GLU A 205 -1.45 -5.77 16.46
CA GLU A 205 -2.11 -5.78 17.76
C GLU A 205 -1.58 -4.65 18.64
N ARG A 206 -2.20 -3.47 18.53
CA ARG A 206 -1.60 -2.22 19.01
C ARG A 206 -2.29 -1.62 20.22
N ALA A 207 -3.57 -1.90 20.39
CA ALA A 207 -4.39 -1.30 21.45
C ALA A 207 -3.80 -1.59 22.83
N ASP A 208 -3.46 -2.84 23.09
CA ASP A 208 -2.98 -3.28 24.41
C ASP A 208 -1.67 -2.61 24.80
N LEU A 209 -0.73 -2.47 23.85
CA LEU A 209 0.53 -1.78 24.10
C LEU A 209 0.33 -0.31 24.42
N ILE A 210 -0.47 0.39 23.62
CA ILE A 210 -0.76 1.83 23.81
C ILE A 210 -1.43 2.06 25.16
N ASP A 211 -2.41 1.24 25.52
CA ASP A 211 -3.12 1.35 26.79
C ASP A 211 -2.22 1.01 27.99
N ARG A 212 -1.32 0.05 27.84
CA ARG A 212 -0.31 -0.24 28.84
C ARG A 212 0.64 0.94 29.05
N LEU A 213 1.19 1.50 27.98
CA LEU A 213 2.11 2.64 28.05
C LEU A 213 1.43 3.87 28.67
N LYS A 214 0.16 4.13 28.35
CA LYS A 214 -0.62 5.20 28.99
C LYS A 214 -0.76 4.97 30.50
N ARG A 215 -1.17 3.76 30.91
CA ARG A 215 -1.30 3.43 32.35
C ARG A 215 0.04 3.62 33.08
N GLU A 216 1.13 3.05 32.56
CA GLU A 216 2.46 3.18 33.17
C GLU A 216 2.91 4.65 33.25
N MET A 217 2.59 5.47 32.26
CA MET A 217 2.90 6.90 32.25
C MET A 217 2.16 7.63 33.38
N PHE A 218 0.87 7.39 33.55
CA PHE A 218 0.08 7.98 34.64
C PHE A 218 0.52 7.48 36.03
N GLU A 219 0.85 6.21 36.16
CA GLU A 219 1.40 5.67 37.42
C GLU A 219 2.75 6.28 37.77
N ALA A 220 3.65 6.45 36.78
CA ALA A 220 4.93 7.10 37.00
C ALA A 220 4.74 8.57 37.43
N ALA A 221 3.82 9.28 36.81
CA ALA A 221 3.49 10.66 37.16
C ALA A 221 2.92 10.75 38.59
N ALA A 222 2.02 9.82 38.96
CA ALA A 222 1.44 9.76 40.33
C ALA A 222 2.49 9.50 41.40
N ARG A 223 3.56 8.75 41.07
CA ARG A 223 4.71 8.48 41.95
C ARG A 223 5.79 9.58 41.92
N GLN A 224 5.51 10.69 41.17
CA GLN A 224 6.43 11.80 40.92
C GLN A 224 7.73 11.40 40.19
N ASP A 225 7.75 10.24 39.53
CA ASP A 225 8.85 9.82 38.63
C ASP A 225 8.62 10.49 37.24
N PHE A 226 8.88 11.79 37.21
CA PHE A 226 8.65 12.59 36.01
C PHE A 226 9.57 12.23 34.84
N GLU A 227 10.77 11.70 35.12
CA GLU A 227 11.68 11.24 34.07
C GLU A 227 11.11 9.99 33.37
N ARG A 228 10.55 9.05 34.13
CA ARG A 228 9.91 7.87 33.56
C ARG A 228 8.64 8.25 32.81
N ALA A 229 7.80 9.12 33.38
CA ALA A 229 6.60 9.60 32.74
C ALA A 229 6.90 10.32 31.42
N ALA A 230 7.93 11.17 31.37
CA ALA A 230 8.37 11.85 30.16
C ALA A 230 8.84 10.86 29.08
N ARG A 231 9.62 9.85 29.44
CA ARG A 231 10.07 8.79 28.52
C ARG A 231 8.88 8.01 27.91
N LEU A 232 7.87 7.69 28.72
CA LEU A 232 6.68 6.96 28.28
C LEU A 232 5.80 7.83 27.36
N ARG A 233 5.65 9.13 27.68
CA ARG A 233 4.99 10.09 26.80
C ARG A 233 5.67 10.19 25.43
N ASP A 234 7.01 10.27 25.43
CA ASP A 234 7.78 10.37 24.18
C ASP A 234 7.67 9.05 23.38
N ALA A 235 7.65 7.90 24.07
CA ALA A 235 7.42 6.60 23.44
C ALA A 235 6.00 6.50 22.81
N LEU A 236 4.97 7.04 23.47
CA LEU A 236 3.61 7.13 22.91
C LEU A 236 3.58 7.99 21.66
N LYS A 237 4.25 9.16 21.68
CA LYS A 237 4.35 10.03 20.51
C LYS A 237 5.08 9.36 19.34
N ASP A 238 6.18 8.66 19.62
CA ASP A 238 6.92 7.88 18.63
C ASP A 238 6.04 6.74 18.07
N ALA A 239 5.24 6.08 18.93
CA ALA A 239 4.30 5.05 18.52
C ALA A 239 3.26 5.61 17.54
N ASP A 240 2.66 6.76 17.82
CA ASP A 240 1.71 7.41 16.92
C ASP A 240 2.34 7.71 15.55
N GLN A 241 3.57 8.23 15.52
CA GLN A 241 4.28 8.50 14.26
C GLN A 241 4.59 7.23 13.46
N VAL A 242 5.02 6.17 14.16
CA VAL A 242 5.25 4.86 13.55
C VAL A 242 3.94 4.28 13.02
N LEU A 243 2.85 4.43 13.75
CA LEU A 243 1.52 3.96 13.38
C LEU A 243 0.97 4.69 12.14
N LEU A 244 1.16 6.01 12.04
CA LEU A 244 0.81 6.76 10.84
C LEU A 244 1.62 6.29 9.62
N GLY A 245 2.90 5.97 9.82
CA GLY A 245 3.77 5.43 8.77
C GLY A 245 3.49 3.97 8.39
N GLN A 246 3.04 3.15 9.35
CA GLN A 246 2.72 1.73 9.16
C GLN A 246 1.29 1.44 8.73
N ARG A 247 0.33 2.34 8.99
CA ARG A 247 -1.08 2.15 8.56
C ARG A 247 -1.21 1.81 7.09
N LEU A 248 -0.21 2.19 6.28
CA LEU A 248 -0.18 1.92 4.85
C LEU A 248 0.35 0.53 4.46
N VAL A 249 1.04 -0.20 5.33
CA VAL A 249 1.72 -1.44 4.91
C VAL A 249 1.37 -2.68 5.74
N THR A 250 1.38 -2.59 7.08
CA THR A 250 1.04 -3.77 7.92
C THR A 250 -0.47 -4.01 8.02
N GLY A 251 -1.26 -2.93 8.02
CA GLY A 251 -2.70 -3.03 7.83
C GLY A 251 -3.07 -3.63 6.47
N ALA A 252 -2.17 -3.52 5.48
CA ALA A 252 -2.41 -4.00 4.12
C ALA A 252 -2.28 -5.54 3.98
N VAL A 253 -1.36 -6.17 4.68
CA VAL A 253 -1.12 -7.62 4.51
C VAL A 253 -2.12 -8.46 5.31
N GLU A 254 -2.44 -8.07 6.54
CA GLU A 254 -3.35 -8.83 7.41
C GLU A 254 -4.80 -8.32 7.41
N ALA A 255 -5.01 -7.01 7.17
CA ALA A 255 -6.33 -6.38 7.21
C ALA A 255 -6.97 -6.19 5.83
N ASN A 256 -6.21 -6.29 4.72
CA ASN A 256 -6.75 -6.09 3.39
C ASN A 256 -7.21 -7.42 2.77
N ASN A 257 -8.23 -7.98 3.39
CA ASN A 257 -9.13 -8.93 2.76
C ASN A 257 -10.34 -8.11 2.29
N LEU A 258 -10.23 -7.58 1.09
CA LEU A 258 -11.17 -6.60 0.55
C LEU A 258 -11.66 -7.05 -0.82
N LEU A 259 -12.89 -6.69 -1.08
CA LEU A 259 -13.44 -6.62 -2.42
C LEU A 259 -13.59 -5.14 -2.77
N ILE A 260 -13.06 -4.74 -3.92
CA ILE A 260 -13.15 -3.37 -4.42
C ILE A 260 -13.99 -3.44 -5.69
N VAL A 261 -15.06 -2.66 -5.73
CA VAL A 261 -15.90 -2.54 -6.92
C VAL A 261 -15.83 -1.11 -7.41
N TYR A 262 -15.55 -0.94 -8.69
CA TYR A 262 -15.37 0.36 -9.31
C TYR A 262 -16.03 0.42 -10.67
N PRO A 263 -16.60 1.57 -11.11
CA PRO A 263 -17.10 1.72 -12.48
C PRO A 263 -16.01 1.43 -13.51
N SER A 264 -16.30 0.60 -14.49
CA SER A 264 -15.37 0.32 -15.58
C SER A 264 -15.30 1.49 -16.55
N ALA A 265 -14.15 1.65 -17.21
CA ALA A 265 -14.05 2.53 -18.38
C ALA A 265 -14.86 2.02 -19.60
N GLU A 266 -15.28 0.76 -19.59
CA GLU A 266 -16.25 0.22 -20.54
C GLU A 266 -17.67 0.52 -20.04
N PRO A 267 -18.55 1.11 -20.89
CA PRO A 267 -19.92 1.44 -20.49
C PRO A 267 -20.67 0.20 -19.99
N CYS A 268 -21.57 0.39 -19.03
CA CYS A 268 -22.40 -0.66 -18.45
C CYS A 268 -21.62 -1.82 -17.82
N ASN A 269 -20.36 -1.60 -17.38
CA ASN A 269 -19.55 -2.61 -16.72
C ASN A 269 -19.00 -2.09 -15.40
N VAL A 270 -18.72 -3.01 -14.48
CA VAL A 270 -17.95 -2.78 -13.23
C VAL A 270 -16.67 -3.61 -13.24
N GLU A 271 -15.63 -3.05 -12.67
CA GLU A 271 -14.40 -3.77 -12.35
C GLU A 271 -14.46 -4.23 -10.90
N ILE A 272 -14.28 -5.53 -10.67
CA ILE A 272 -14.24 -6.14 -9.34
C ILE A 272 -12.83 -6.63 -9.08
N PHE A 273 -12.22 -6.15 -8.00
CA PHE A 273 -10.89 -6.56 -7.55
C PHE A 273 -11.01 -7.30 -6.24
N LEU A 274 -10.59 -8.54 -6.21
CA LEU A 274 -10.49 -9.32 -5.00
C LEU A 274 -9.08 -9.20 -4.44
N ILE A 275 -8.97 -8.58 -3.28
CA ILE A 275 -7.72 -8.42 -2.54
C ILE A 275 -7.73 -9.39 -1.36
N ARG A 276 -6.76 -10.29 -1.34
CA ARG A 276 -6.58 -11.24 -0.25
C ARG A 276 -5.16 -11.14 0.30
N HIS A 277 -5.02 -10.94 1.60
CA HIS A 277 -3.71 -10.73 2.25
C HIS A 277 -2.89 -9.59 1.62
N GLY A 278 -3.57 -8.52 1.21
CA GLY A 278 -2.97 -7.35 0.55
C GLY A 278 -2.54 -7.56 -0.91
N ARG A 279 -2.84 -8.69 -1.51
CA ARG A 279 -2.51 -9.02 -2.91
C ARG A 279 -3.76 -9.03 -3.76
N LEU A 280 -3.62 -8.64 -5.01
CA LEU A 280 -4.65 -8.88 -6.01
C LEU A 280 -4.70 -10.38 -6.29
N LEU A 281 -5.80 -11.02 -5.91
CA LEU A 281 -6.06 -12.43 -6.20
C LEU A 281 -6.71 -12.59 -7.56
N ALA A 282 -7.76 -11.81 -7.79
CA ALA A 282 -8.52 -11.84 -9.02
C ALA A 282 -8.98 -10.44 -9.41
N GLN A 283 -9.15 -10.23 -10.71
CA GLN A 283 -9.82 -9.08 -11.30
C GLN A 283 -10.85 -9.60 -12.29
N ARG A 284 -12.05 -9.04 -12.22
CA ARG A 284 -13.15 -9.38 -13.12
C ARG A 284 -13.81 -8.13 -13.63
N ARG A 285 -14.22 -8.16 -14.88
CA ARG A 285 -15.10 -7.16 -15.47
C ARG A 285 -16.46 -7.81 -15.70
N VAL A 286 -17.52 -7.20 -15.17
CA VAL A 286 -18.85 -7.75 -15.16
C VAL A 286 -19.83 -6.68 -15.65
N ASP A 287 -20.82 -7.09 -16.44
CA ASP A 287 -21.93 -6.23 -16.82
C ASP A 287 -22.72 -5.78 -15.58
N GLN A 288 -23.31 -4.59 -15.62
CA GLN A 288 -24.09 -4.01 -14.51
C GLN A 288 -25.46 -4.69 -14.32
N GLU A 289 -25.55 -5.98 -14.61
CA GLU A 289 -26.72 -6.79 -14.33
C GLU A 289 -26.62 -7.44 -12.97
N GLU A 290 -27.67 -7.30 -12.14
CA GLU A 290 -27.69 -7.80 -10.75
C GLU A 290 -27.32 -9.27 -10.63
N THR A 291 -27.85 -10.12 -11.50
CA THR A 291 -27.61 -11.55 -11.50
C THR A 291 -26.16 -11.88 -11.80
N LEU A 292 -25.56 -11.22 -12.79
CA LEU A 292 -24.17 -11.44 -13.17
C LEU A 292 -23.22 -10.95 -12.09
N ILE A 293 -23.50 -9.81 -11.46
CA ILE A 293 -22.69 -9.31 -10.35
C ILE A 293 -22.75 -10.29 -9.16
N ARG A 294 -23.93 -10.79 -8.82
CA ARG A 294 -24.07 -11.73 -7.70
C ARG A 294 -23.34 -13.05 -7.94
N ASP A 295 -23.44 -13.59 -9.14
CA ASP A 295 -22.80 -14.87 -9.48
C ASP A 295 -21.28 -14.74 -9.46
N GLU A 296 -20.73 -13.66 -10.02
CA GLU A 296 -19.30 -13.40 -10.00
C GLU A 296 -18.76 -13.15 -8.58
N LEU A 297 -19.52 -12.43 -7.75
CA LEU A 297 -19.16 -12.21 -6.33
C LEU A 297 -19.10 -13.52 -5.55
N ARG A 298 -20.04 -14.47 -5.78
CA ARG A 298 -19.99 -15.79 -5.16
C ARG A 298 -18.75 -16.58 -5.57
N GLU A 299 -18.42 -16.54 -6.86
CA GLU A 299 -17.23 -17.22 -7.39
C GLU A 299 -15.95 -16.63 -6.75
N LEU A 300 -15.82 -15.30 -6.72
CA LEU A 300 -14.68 -14.62 -6.13
C LEU A 300 -14.52 -14.88 -4.63
N VAL A 301 -15.62 -14.91 -3.86
CA VAL A 301 -15.58 -15.26 -2.45
C VAL A 301 -15.17 -16.72 -2.25
N GLY A 302 -15.63 -17.63 -3.13
CA GLY A 302 -15.19 -19.03 -3.16
C GLY A 302 -13.69 -19.18 -3.44
N GLU A 303 -13.15 -18.41 -4.41
CA GLU A 303 -11.70 -18.35 -4.66
C GLU A 303 -10.93 -17.86 -3.44
N ALA A 304 -11.46 -16.84 -2.73
CA ALA A 304 -10.86 -16.33 -1.50
C ALA A 304 -10.84 -17.36 -0.37
N ALA A 305 -11.89 -18.16 -0.23
CA ALA A 305 -11.99 -19.24 0.76
C ALA A 305 -10.97 -20.35 0.49
N ALA A 306 -10.80 -20.74 -0.77
CA ALA A 306 -9.88 -21.81 -1.19
C ALA A 306 -8.40 -21.52 -0.89
N LEU A 307 -8.00 -20.25 -0.75
CA LEU A 307 -6.61 -19.86 -0.50
C LEU A 307 -6.10 -20.10 0.93
N GLY A 308 -6.99 -20.32 1.90
CA GLY A 308 -6.62 -20.60 3.28
C GLY A 308 -5.79 -19.50 3.96
N THR A 309 -4.83 -19.91 4.81
CA THR A 309 -3.97 -19.02 5.57
C THR A 309 -2.95 -18.29 4.68
N PRO A 310 -2.58 -17.03 5.04
CA PRO A 310 -1.58 -16.29 4.28
C PRO A 310 -0.26 -17.06 4.21
N PRO A 311 0.43 -17.05 3.07
CA PRO A 311 1.73 -17.68 2.96
C PRO A 311 2.70 -16.99 3.93
N ALA A 312 3.49 -17.79 4.63
CA ALA A 312 4.48 -17.33 5.62
C ALA A 312 5.53 -16.37 5.03
N ARG A 313 5.53 -16.14 3.72
CA ARG A 313 6.51 -15.30 3.01
C ARG A 313 5.87 -14.58 1.85
N VAL A 314 6.15 -13.27 1.79
CA VAL A 314 5.80 -12.41 0.66
C VAL A 314 7.01 -12.30 -0.27
N GLY A 315 6.86 -12.68 -1.53
CA GLY A 315 7.92 -12.50 -2.54
C GLY A 315 8.15 -11.01 -2.86
N ARG A 316 9.36 -10.66 -3.33
CA ARG A 316 9.69 -9.25 -3.69
C ARG A 316 8.71 -8.65 -4.70
N ALA A 317 8.31 -9.41 -5.72
CA ALA A 317 7.36 -8.93 -6.72
C ALA A 317 5.98 -8.63 -6.14
N GLU A 318 5.58 -9.36 -5.11
CA GLU A 318 4.31 -9.19 -4.42
C GLU A 318 4.30 -7.97 -3.50
N VAL A 319 5.47 -7.60 -2.93
CA VAL A 319 5.63 -6.42 -2.07
C VAL A 319 5.22 -5.13 -2.79
N ASP A 320 5.63 -4.98 -4.06
CA ASP A 320 5.26 -3.78 -4.82
C ASP A 320 3.77 -3.74 -5.11
N GLN A 321 3.18 -4.88 -5.43
CA GLN A 321 1.75 -4.99 -5.65
C GLN A 321 0.96 -4.60 -4.39
N ILE A 322 1.37 -5.13 -3.23
CA ILE A 322 0.79 -4.80 -1.92
C ILE A 322 0.88 -3.28 -1.65
N ASN A 323 2.04 -2.68 -1.90
CA ASN A 323 2.24 -1.25 -1.70
C ASN A 323 1.42 -0.38 -2.65
N ILE A 324 1.30 -0.78 -3.92
CA ILE A 324 0.47 -0.09 -4.91
C ILE A 324 -0.99 -0.12 -4.47
N ILE A 325 -1.50 -1.30 -4.12
CA ILE A 325 -2.89 -1.50 -3.67
C ILE A 325 -3.14 -0.71 -2.39
N ALA A 326 -2.29 -0.84 -1.37
CA ALA A 326 -2.44 -0.15 -0.10
C ALA A 326 -2.43 1.38 -0.27
N ARG A 327 -1.55 1.90 -1.13
CA ARG A 327 -1.48 3.32 -1.42
C ARG A 327 -2.71 3.80 -2.18
N TRP A 328 -3.18 3.04 -3.14
CA TRP A 328 -4.37 3.37 -3.91
C TRP A 328 -5.61 3.40 -3.00
N ILE A 329 -5.79 2.37 -2.15
CA ILE A 329 -6.87 2.32 -1.14
C ILE A 329 -6.82 3.56 -0.24
N SER A 330 -5.63 3.93 0.28
CA SER A 330 -5.51 5.07 1.20
C SER A 330 -5.84 6.42 0.57
N HIS A 331 -5.72 6.55 -0.75
CA HIS A 331 -6.07 7.79 -1.46
C HIS A 331 -7.56 7.88 -1.82
N HIS A 332 -8.22 6.74 -1.97
CA HIS A 332 -9.61 6.68 -2.43
C HIS A 332 -10.60 6.30 -1.31
N SER A 333 -10.12 5.74 -0.19
CA SER A 333 -10.99 5.34 0.93
C SER A 333 -11.63 6.50 1.70
N GLU A 334 -11.10 7.72 1.56
CA GLU A 334 -11.66 8.92 2.18
C GLU A 334 -12.74 9.56 1.28
N ASP A 335 -12.61 9.40 -0.05
CA ASP A 335 -13.49 10.04 -1.02
C ASP A 335 -14.67 9.14 -1.43
N ASP A 336 -14.52 7.81 -1.38
CA ASP A 336 -15.53 6.88 -1.87
C ASP A 336 -15.60 5.59 -1.02
N ALA A 337 -16.15 5.71 0.19
CA ALA A 337 -16.33 4.58 1.12
C ALA A 337 -17.22 3.45 0.58
N ARG A 338 -17.94 3.67 -0.53
CA ARG A 338 -18.89 2.73 -1.12
C ARG A 338 -18.24 1.65 -1.98
N ALA A 339 -17.03 1.89 -2.47
CA ALA A 339 -16.32 0.97 -3.37
C ALA A 339 -15.51 -0.12 -2.63
N PHE A 340 -15.43 -0.07 -1.31
CA PHE A 340 -14.55 -0.94 -0.51
C PHE A 340 -15.34 -1.79 0.46
N PHE A 341 -15.32 -3.11 0.26
CA PHE A 341 -16.04 -4.05 1.10
C PHE A 341 -15.06 -5.01 1.76
N ARG A 342 -15.13 -5.14 3.08
CA ARG A 342 -14.34 -6.13 3.81
C ARG A 342 -14.96 -7.50 3.63
N LEU A 343 -14.15 -8.49 3.24
CA LEU A 343 -14.60 -9.88 3.15
C LEU A 343 -15.10 -10.38 4.52
N PRO A 344 -16.09 -11.29 4.54
CA PRO A 344 -16.54 -11.96 5.74
C PRO A 344 -15.37 -12.63 6.48
N ARG A 345 -15.51 -12.79 7.79
CA ARG A 345 -14.50 -13.50 8.60
C ARG A 345 -14.50 -15.00 8.32
N GLU A 346 -15.67 -15.57 8.17
CA GLU A 346 -15.92 -16.99 7.91
C GLU A 346 -16.39 -17.15 6.46
N LEU A 347 -15.44 -17.31 5.54
CA LEU A 347 -15.72 -17.47 4.12
C LEU A 347 -16.35 -18.82 3.77
N ASP A 348 -16.32 -19.77 4.70
CA ASP A 348 -16.94 -21.10 4.57
C ASP A 348 -18.39 -21.13 5.09
N ASN A 349 -18.88 -20.02 5.67
CA ASN A 349 -20.24 -19.89 6.16
C ASN A 349 -21.16 -19.35 5.05
N PRO A 350 -22.10 -20.20 4.50
CA PRO A 350 -22.94 -19.78 3.38
C PRO A 350 -23.84 -18.58 3.69
N ASP A 351 -24.34 -18.47 4.92
CA ASP A 351 -25.25 -17.37 5.31
C ASP A 351 -24.51 -16.04 5.37
N GLU A 352 -23.27 -16.01 5.88
CA GLU A 352 -22.43 -14.80 5.89
C GLU A 352 -22.06 -14.39 4.47
N VAL A 353 -21.72 -15.36 3.60
CA VAL A 353 -21.38 -15.12 2.20
C VAL A 353 -22.56 -14.54 1.44
N GLU A 354 -23.76 -15.13 1.55
CA GLU A 354 -24.95 -14.62 0.85
C GLU A 354 -25.36 -13.23 1.35
N SER A 355 -25.29 -12.98 2.65
CA SER A 355 -25.53 -11.66 3.23
C SER A 355 -24.54 -10.62 2.69
N PHE A 356 -23.27 -10.97 2.60
CA PHE A 356 -22.22 -10.13 2.04
C PHE A 356 -22.44 -9.84 0.54
N VAL A 357 -22.73 -10.87 -0.26
CA VAL A 357 -23.01 -10.74 -1.69
C VAL A 357 -24.20 -9.82 -1.93
N ALA A 358 -25.29 -9.99 -1.17
CA ALA A 358 -26.46 -9.12 -1.27
C ALA A 358 -26.11 -7.68 -0.93
N GLN A 359 -25.42 -7.45 0.19
CA GLN A 359 -24.99 -6.10 0.61
C GLN A 359 -24.13 -5.40 -0.45
N VAL A 360 -23.13 -6.11 -0.99
CA VAL A 360 -22.25 -5.53 -2.03
C VAL A 360 -23.04 -5.19 -3.28
N THR A 361 -23.88 -6.12 -3.76
CA THR A 361 -24.69 -5.91 -4.97
C THR A 361 -25.62 -4.71 -4.83
N ASP A 362 -26.37 -4.63 -3.73
CA ASP A 362 -27.32 -3.54 -3.49
C ASP A 362 -26.61 -2.18 -3.41
N THR A 363 -25.44 -2.14 -2.74
CA THR A 363 -24.65 -0.91 -2.63
C THR A 363 -24.12 -0.47 -4.00
N VAL A 364 -23.59 -1.40 -4.79
CA VAL A 364 -23.04 -1.11 -6.14
C VAL A 364 -24.14 -0.61 -7.06
N LEU A 365 -25.29 -1.29 -7.14
CA LEU A 365 -26.39 -0.88 -8.00
C LEU A 365 -26.96 0.49 -7.60
N THR A 366 -27.04 0.77 -6.30
CA THR A 366 -27.50 2.07 -5.79
C THR A 366 -26.53 3.20 -6.18
N SER A 367 -25.20 2.94 -6.08
CA SER A 367 -24.19 3.91 -6.47
C SER A 367 -24.23 4.20 -7.98
N LEU A 368 -24.32 3.17 -8.79
CA LEU A 368 -24.40 3.32 -10.26
C LEU A 368 -25.65 4.09 -10.71
N ALA A 369 -26.77 3.89 -10.03
CA ALA A 369 -28.01 4.65 -10.31
C ALA A 369 -27.86 6.13 -9.94
N ALA A 370 -27.13 6.46 -8.88
CA ALA A 370 -26.86 7.85 -8.49
C ALA A 370 -25.95 8.57 -9.50
N ASP A 371 -24.87 7.92 -9.96
CA ASP A 371 -23.94 8.49 -10.93
C ASP A 371 -24.61 8.75 -12.31
N SER A 372 -25.55 7.88 -12.71
CA SER A 372 -26.32 8.07 -13.95
C SER A 372 -27.31 9.25 -13.91
N MET A 373 -27.75 9.67 -12.72
CA MET A 373 -28.60 10.84 -12.51
C MET A 373 -27.82 12.15 -12.56
N ASP A 374 -26.57 12.17 -12.04
CA ASP A 374 -25.71 13.36 -12.06
C ASP A 374 -25.24 13.68 -13.50
N GLU A 375 -24.85 12.68 -14.28
CA GLU A 375 -24.48 12.89 -15.71
C GLU A 375 -25.64 13.42 -16.54
N SER A 376 -26.89 13.07 -16.21
CA SER A 376 -28.08 13.57 -16.92
C SER A 376 -28.40 15.02 -16.55
N SER A 377 -28.02 15.52 -15.37
CA SER A 377 -28.22 16.91 -14.95
C SER A 377 -27.21 17.86 -15.61
N ASP A 378 -25.97 17.44 -15.79
CA ASP A 378 -24.93 18.24 -16.46
C ASP A 378 -25.16 18.39 -17.96
N VAL A 379 -25.83 17.43 -18.60
CA VAL A 379 -26.24 17.54 -20.03
C VAL A 379 -27.43 18.48 -20.21
N ALA A 380 -28.35 18.50 -19.24
CA ALA A 380 -29.53 19.40 -19.31
C ALA A 380 -29.18 20.88 -19.10
N ASP A 381 -28.17 21.17 -18.25
CA ASP A 381 -27.71 22.54 -18.03
C ASP A 381 -26.84 23.10 -19.19
N ASN A 382 -26.18 22.23 -19.96
CA ASN A 382 -25.42 22.63 -21.15
C ASN A 382 -26.30 22.90 -22.37
N ASP A 383 -27.46 22.26 -22.49
CA ASP A 383 -28.41 22.53 -23.59
C ASP A 383 -29.21 23.83 -23.39
N LEU A 384 -29.36 24.29 -22.13
CA LEU A 384 -30.02 25.57 -21.85
C LEU A 384 -29.09 26.79 -22.03
N ALA A 385 -27.78 26.60 -22.10
CA ALA A 385 -26.80 27.66 -22.36
C ALA A 385 -26.51 27.92 -23.86
N ALA A 386 -27.01 27.07 -24.76
CA ALA A 386 -26.75 27.16 -26.22
C ALA A 386 -27.79 27.98 -26.98
N ASP A 387 -28.94 28.30 -26.41
CA ASP A 387 -30.04 28.96 -27.09
C ASP A 387 -30.09 30.49 -26.95
N ASP A 388 -29.14 31.14 -26.25
CA ASP A 388 -29.20 32.59 -25.99
C ASP A 388 -28.13 33.43 -26.74
N LEU A 389 -27.58 32.91 -27.84
CA LEU A 389 -26.62 33.63 -28.69
C LEU A 389 -27.06 33.76 -30.18
N THR A 390 -28.36 34.05 -30.45
CA THR A 390 -28.80 34.54 -31.75
C THR A 390 -29.76 35.71 -31.57
N ASP A 391 -29.25 36.89 -31.27
CA ASP A 391 -29.93 38.11 -31.67
C ASP A 391 -28.90 39.13 -32.19
N GLY A 392 -29.01 39.36 -33.47
CA GLY A 392 -28.16 40.27 -34.20
C GLY A 392 -28.43 41.73 -33.87
N ARG A 393 -27.39 42.54 -33.95
CA ARG A 393 -27.48 43.93 -34.41
C ARG A 393 -26.21 44.36 -35.12
N ASP A 394 -26.34 44.55 -36.43
CA ASP A 394 -25.59 45.53 -37.22
C ASP A 394 -25.43 46.83 -36.49
N LEU A 395 -24.23 47.37 -36.46
CA LEU A 395 -24.00 48.83 -36.52
C LEU A 395 -22.65 49.07 -37.24
N THR A 396 -22.76 49.44 -38.48
CA THR A 396 -21.80 50.21 -39.25
C THR A 396 -21.68 51.60 -38.67
N ASP A 397 -20.51 52.25 -38.90
CA ASP A 397 -20.11 53.64 -38.83
C ASP A 397 -19.48 54.17 -37.51
N ALA A 398 -18.15 54.32 -37.52
CA ALA A 398 -17.36 55.56 -37.60
C ALA A 398 -15.85 55.27 -37.42
#